data_935b1cfcf2fdec91689bd3b0a4fdecd3
#
_entry.id   935b1cfcf2fdec91689bd3b0a4fdecd3
#
_cell.length_a   1.000
_cell.length_b   1.000
_cell.length_c   1.000
_cell.angle_alpha   90.00
_cell.angle_beta   90.00
_cell.angle_gamma   90.00
#
_symmetry.space_group_name_H-M   'P 1'
#
loop_
_entity.id
_entity.type
_entity.pdbx_description
1 polymer ?
#
loop_
_entity_poly.entity_id
_entity_poly.type
_entity_poly.pdbx_seq_one_letter_code
_entity_poly.pdbx_strand_id
1 'polypeptide(L)'
;MEIAEVSKASGLPASTLRFYEEKGIIQSNGRNGLRRLFSANVIERLALISLGRKVGFSLDEISAMFTPEGPDIDRVLLLAKADELDRKIRDLTTMRNGLRHAAACKA
;
A
#
# COMPACT_ATOMS: atom_id res chain seq x y z
N MET A 1 20.85 0.49 -4.45
CA MET A 1 20.05 0.70 -5.69
C MET A 1 19.78 2.18 -5.89
N GLU A 2 19.93 2.65 -7.09
CA GLU A 2 19.51 4.00 -7.46
C GLU A 2 18.00 4.05 -7.68
N ILE A 3 17.42 5.26 -7.63
CA ILE A 3 15.97 5.44 -7.76
C ILE A 3 15.41 4.83 -9.05
N ALA A 4 16.15 4.90 -10.15
CA ALA A 4 15.71 4.31 -11.42
C ALA A 4 15.59 2.79 -11.33
N GLU A 5 16.51 2.13 -10.64
CA GLU A 5 16.45 0.69 -10.40
C GLU A 5 15.27 0.32 -9.50
N VAL A 6 15.03 1.11 -8.46
CA VAL A 6 13.90 0.91 -7.55
C VAL A 6 12.59 1.08 -8.30
N SER A 7 12.49 2.11 -9.13
CA SER A 7 11.32 2.35 -9.98
C SER A 7 11.03 1.16 -10.89
N LYS A 8 12.05 0.64 -11.54
CA LYS A 8 11.92 -0.50 -12.45
C LYS A 8 11.51 -1.78 -11.69
N ALA A 9 12.15 -2.05 -10.56
CA ALA A 9 11.88 -3.25 -9.78
C ALA A 9 10.52 -3.23 -9.08
N SER A 10 10.07 -2.06 -8.62
CA SER A 10 8.79 -1.92 -7.90
C SER A 10 7.60 -1.66 -8.81
N GLY A 11 7.84 -1.21 -10.04
CA GLY A 11 6.78 -0.77 -10.93
C GLY A 11 6.20 0.60 -10.59
N LEU A 12 6.81 1.32 -9.65
CA LEU A 12 6.33 2.64 -9.21
C LEU A 12 7.12 3.75 -9.90
N PRO A 13 6.45 4.86 -10.30
CA PRO A 13 7.15 6.00 -10.89
C PRO A 13 8.14 6.62 -9.89
N ALA A 14 9.23 7.20 -10.41
CA ALA A 14 10.21 7.89 -9.58
C ALA A 14 9.59 9.03 -8.76
N SER A 15 8.57 9.71 -9.29
CA SER A 15 7.84 10.76 -8.57
C SER A 15 7.14 10.22 -7.32
N THR A 16 6.55 9.02 -7.40
CA THR A 16 5.94 8.35 -6.26
C THR A 16 6.98 7.99 -5.21
N LEU A 17 8.14 7.48 -5.65
CA LEU A 17 9.24 7.14 -4.75
C LEU A 17 9.78 8.37 -4.01
N ARG A 18 9.92 9.49 -4.71
CA ARG A 18 10.33 10.77 -4.08
C ARG A 18 9.31 11.24 -3.06
N PHE A 19 8.03 11.11 -3.38
CA PHE A 19 6.95 11.46 -2.48
C PHE A 19 6.98 10.60 -1.21
N TYR A 20 7.20 9.30 -1.34
CA TYR A 20 7.33 8.39 -0.20
C TYR A 20 8.55 8.70 0.65
N GLU A 21 9.64 9.10 0.02
CA GLU A 21 10.84 9.53 0.76
C GLU A 21 10.58 10.82 1.54
N GLU A 22 9.88 11.79 0.96
CA GLU A 22 9.48 13.03 1.64
C GLU A 22 8.60 12.74 2.85
N LYS A 23 7.71 11.77 2.74
CA LYS A 23 6.84 11.34 3.84
C LYS A 23 7.57 10.51 4.90
N GLY A 24 8.81 10.13 4.65
CA GLY A 24 9.58 9.30 5.58
C GLY A 24 9.20 7.83 5.57
N ILE A 25 8.40 7.39 4.62
CA ILE A 25 7.96 5.99 4.49
C ILE A 25 9.12 5.12 3.99
N ILE A 26 9.92 5.66 3.08
CA ILE A 26 11.18 5.03 2.62
C ILE A 26 12.32 6.01 2.82
N GLN A 27 13.54 5.48 2.92
CA GLN A 27 14.73 6.28 3.15
C GLN A 27 15.85 5.84 2.22
N SER A 28 16.59 6.81 1.69
CA SER A 28 17.85 6.54 1.01
C SER A 28 18.95 6.35 2.05
N ASN A 29 19.87 5.40 1.80
CA ASN A 29 20.95 5.07 2.73
C ASN A 29 22.28 5.75 2.38
N GLY A 30 22.28 6.64 1.42
CA GLY A 30 23.48 7.33 1.01
C GLY A 30 23.32 7.89 -0.40
N ARG A 31 24.41 8.41 -0.93
CA ARG A 31 24.43 9.00 -2.26
C ARG A 31 25.67 8.59 -3.02
N ASN A 32 25.51 8.43 -4.31
CA ASN A 32 26.60 8.30 -5.26
C ASN A 32 26.63 9.60 -6.07
N GLY A 33 27.41 10.56 -5.61
CA GLY A 33 27.37 11.91 -6.15
C GLY A 33 26.04 12.59 -5.88
N LEU A 34 25.29 12.98 -6.91
CA LEU A 34 23.96 13.56 -6.80
C LEU A 34 22.83 12.53 -6.77
N ARG A 35 23.16 11.24 -6.95
CA ARG A 35 22.18 10.15 -7.00
C ARG A 35 21.95 9.55 -5.63
N ARG A 36 20.68 9.30 -5.31
CA ARG A 36 20.28 8.66 -4.07
C ARG A 36 20.39 7.15 -4.19
N LEU A 37 20.92 6.53 -3.14
CA LEU A 37 21.04 5.07 -3.06
C LEU A 37 20.05 4.53 -2.03
N PHE A 38 19.35 3.48 -2.41
CA PHE A 38 18.41 2.78 -1.53
C PHE A 38 18.92 1.38 -1.24
N SER A 39 18.66 0.88 -0.02
CA SER A 39 19.00 -0.50 0.32
C SER A 39 18.07 -1.47 -0.40
N ALA A 40 18.52 -2.74 -0.56
CA ALA A 40 17.73 -3.75 -1.26
C ALA A 40 16.38 -4.04 -0.59
N ASN A 41 16.26 -3.85 0.74
CA ASN A 41 15.03 -4.08 1.48
C ASN A 41 13.92 -3.06 1.16
N VAL A 42 14.23 -2.00 0.43
CA VAL A 42 13.22 -1.01 0.00
C VAL A 42 12.15 -1.66 -0.87
N ILE A 43 12.51 -2.68 -1.65
CA ILE A 43 11.55 -3.37 -2.52
C ILE A 43 10.48 -4.09 -1.70
N GLU A 44 10.87 -4.81 -0.65
CA GLU A 44 9.93 -5.46 0.27
C GLU A 44 9.04 -4.44 0.98
N ARG A 45 9.64 -3.33 1.40
CA ARG A 45 8.92 -2.25 2.06
C ARG A 45 7.87 -1.62 1.13
N LEU A 46 8.22 -1.39 -0.12
CA LEU A 46 7.30 -0.88 -1.14
C LEU A 46 6.16 -1.86 -1.43
N ALA A 47 6.44 -3.17 -1.43
CA ALA A 47 5.40 -4.18 -1.59
C ALA A 47 4.38 -4.14 -0.45
N LEU A 48 4.85 -3.99 0.80
CA LEU A 48 3.97 -3.84 1.97
C LEU A 48 3.15 -2.55 1.91
N ILE A 49 3.76 -1.45 1.47
CA ILE A 49 3.05 -0.16 1.29
C ILE A 49 1.94 -0.32 0.25
N SER A 50 2.25 -0.94 -0.88
CA SER A 50 1.27 -1.18 -1.95
C SER A 50 0.11 -2.04 -1.48
N LEU A 51 0.40 -3.10 -0.71
CA LEU A 51 -0.63 -3.95 -0.12
C LEU A 51 -1.51 -3.14 0.85
N GLY A 52 -0.90 -2.34 1.72
CA GLY A 52 -1.62 -1.49 2.66
C GLY A 52 -2.55 -0.50 1.96
N ARG A 53 -2.10 0.10 0.87
CA ARG A 53 -2.94 1.00 0.06
C ARG A 53 -4.12 0.26 -0.56
N LYS A 54 -3.90 -0.95 -1.06
CA LYS A 54 -4.96 -1.77 -1.67
C LYS A 54 -6.08 -2.11 -0.69
N VAL A 55 -5.73 -2.43 0.55
CA VAL A 55 -6.75 -2.76 1.56
C VAL A 55 -7.39 -1.52 2.18
N GLY A 56 -6.97 -0.33 1.77
CA GLY A 56 -7.63 0.92 2.13
C GLY A 56 -6.99 1.70 3.27
N PHE A 57 -5.76 1.40 3.67
CA PHE A 57 -5.03 2.25 4.61
C PHE A 57 -4.61 3.56 3.93
N SER A 58 -4.70 4.65 4.66
CA SER A 58 -4.17 5.94 4.21
C SER A 58 -2.64 5.95 4.28
N LEU A 59 -2.01 6.88 3.56
CA LEU A 59 -0.55 7.04 3.66
C LEU A 59 -0.11 7.42 5.07
N ASP A 60 -0.90 8.20 5.80
CA ASP A 60 -0.59 8.55 7.18
C ASP A 60 -0.64 7.34 8.10
N GLU A 61 -1.63 6.47 7.93
CA GLU A 61 -1.72 5.21 8.65
C GLU A 61 -0.53 4.30 8.34
N ILE A 62 -0.16 4.20 7.07
CA ILE A 62 0.99 3.41 6.62
C ILE A 62 2.29 4.00 7.18
N SER A 63 2.45 5.33 7.13
CA SER A 63 3.63 6.00 7.67
C SER A 63 3.82 5.70 9.16
N ALA A 64 2.73 5.64 9.92
CA ALA A 64 2.79 5.31 11.34
C ALA A 64 3.23 3.86 11.61
N MET A 65 3.02 2.95 10.65
CA MET A 65 3.42 1.55 10.77
C MET A 65 4.90 1.31 10.43
N PHE A 66 5.54 2.23 9.71
CA PHE A 66 6.92 2.06 9.28
C PHE A 66 7.83 2.97 10.12
N THR A 67 8.50 2.36 11.12
CA THR A 67 9.46 3.05 11.97
C THR A 67 10.88 2.86 11.41
N PRO A 68 11.87 3.67 11.87
CA PRO A 68 13.27 3.46 11.47
C PRO A 68 13.80 2.06 11.82
N GLU A 69 13.25 1.42 12.85
CA GLU A 69 13.63 0.06 13.28
C GLU A 69 12.91 -1.02 12.48
N GLY A 70 11.96 -0.66 11.63
CA GLY A 70 11.17 -1.59 10.83
C GLY A 70 9.67 -1.42 11.02
N PRO A 71 8.86 -2.31 10.43
CA PRO A 71 7.41 -2.22 10.59
C PRO A 71 6.99 -2.45 12.04
N ASP A 72 6.15 -1.55 12.55
CA ASP A 72 5.47 -1.71 13.83
C ASP A 72 3.97 -1.75 13.55
N ILE A 73 3.45 -2.97 13.43
CA ILE A 73 2.09 -3.20 12.96
C ILE A 73 1.14 -3.32 14.14
N ASP A 74 0.17 -2.42 14.20
CA ASP A 74 -0.90 -2.45 15.19
C ASP A 74 -1.93 -3.52 14.79
N ARG A 75 -2.01 -4.59 15.59
CA ARG A 75 -2.96 -5.68 15.35
C ARG A 75 -4.41 -5.24 15.41
N VAL A 76 -4.73 -4.31 16.30
CA VAL A 76 -6.10 -3.79 16.44
C VAL A 76 -6.52 -3.10 15.15
N LEU A 77 -5.62 -2.31 14.57
CA LEU A 77 -5.87 -1.61 13.31
C LEU A 77 -6.06 -2.60 12.15
N LEU A 78 -5.24 -3.67 12.10
CA LEU A 78 -5.39 -4.70 11.09
C LEU A 78 -6.73 -5.43 11.19
N LEU A 79 -7.13 -5.80 12.41
CA LEU A 79 -8.40 -6.49 12.64
C LEU A 79 -9.59 -5.59 12.32
N ALA A 80 -9.51 -4.31 12.67
CA ALA A 80 -10.56 -3.35 12.32
C ALA A 80 -10.72 -3.22 10.81
N LYS A 81 -9.60 -3.21 10.08
CA LYS A 81 -9.62 -3.16 8.61
C LYS A 81 -10.21 -4.44 8.01
N ALA A 82 -9.88 -5.60 8.57
CA ALA A 82 -10.45 -6.87 8.14
C ALA A 82 -11.98 -6.89 8.34
N ASP A 83 -12.48 -6.39 9.48
CA ASP A 83 -13.91 -6.28 9.74
C ASP A 83 -14.60 -5.34 8.76
N GLU A 84 -13.95 -4.23 8.43
CA GLU A 84 -14.45 -3.30 7.42
C GLU A 84 -14.57 -3.97 6.04
N LEU A 85 -13.58 -4.78 5.66
CA LEU A 85 -13.62 -5.54 4.42
C LEU A 85 -14.72 -6.59 4.42
N ASP A 86 -14.97 -7.25 5.55
CA ASP A 86 -16.09 -8.20 5.69
C ASP A 86 -17.43 -7.51 5.40
N ARG A 87 -17.63 -6.31 5.92
CA ARG A 87 -18.84 -5.54 5.64
C ARG A 87 -18.96 -5.20 4.16
N LYS A 88 -17.87 -4.79 3.53
CA LYS A 88 -17.85 -4.50 2.09
C LYS A 88 -18.15 -5.74 1.26
N ILE A 89 -17.61 -6.89 1.64
CA ILE A 89 -17.88 -8.16 0.95
C ILE A 89 -19.37 -8.49 1.04
N ARG A 90 -19.98 -8.35 2.20
CA ARG A 90 -21.43 -8.58 2.38
C ARG A 90 -22.26 -7.64 1.53
N ASP A 91 -21.92 -6.35 1.54
CA ASP A 91 -22.64 -5.34 0.75
C ASP A 91 -22.53 -5.62 -0.74
N LEU A 92 -21.32 -5.92 -1.23
CA LEU A 92 -21.11 -6.24 -2.64
C LEU A 92 -21.81 -7.53 -3.04
N THR A 93 -21.84 -8.53 -2.17
CA THR A 93 -22.55 -9.78 -2.39
C THR A 93 -24.06 -9.52 -2.53
N THR A 94 -24.63 -8.70 -1.66
CA THR A 94 -26.04 -8.30 -1.72
C THR A 94 -26.34 -7.58 -3.02
N MET A 95 -25.51 -6.61 -3.41
CA MET A 95 -25.67 -5.88 -4.66
C MET A 95 -25.63 -6.80 -5.87
N ARG A 96 -24.66 -7.70 -5.92
CA ARG A 96 -24.53 -8.68 -7.01
C ARG A 96 -25.76 -9.55 -7.11
N ASN A 97 -26.22 -10.09 -5.98
CA ASN A 97 -27.39 -10.94 -5.94
C ASN A 97 -28.64 -10.17 -6.38
N GLY A 98 -28.77 -8.91 -5.99
CA GLY A 98 -29.86 -8.04 -6.45
C GLY A 98 -29.85 -7.82 -7.95
N LEU A 99 -28.68 -7.61 -8.54
CA LEU A 99 -28.54 -7.44 -10.00
C LEU A 99 -28.92 -8.71 -10.75
N ARG A 100 -28.49 -9.86 -10.26
CA ARG A 100 -28.84 -11.16 -10.87
C ARG A 100 -30.33 -11.42 -10.78
N HIS A 101 -30.93 -11.11 -9.65
CA HIS A 101 -32.37 -11.25 -9.44
C HIS A 101 -33.15 -10.32 -10.40
N ALA A 102 -32.74 -9.06 -10.50
CA ALA A 102 -33.38 -8.12 -11.40
C ALA A 102 -33.29 -8.54 -12.87
N ALA A 103 -32.13 -9.11 -13.27
CA ALA A 103 -31.93 -9.59 -14.64
C ALA A 103 -32.79 -10.82 -14.95
N ALA A 104 -33.09 -11.64 -13.95
CA ALA A 104 -33.93 -12.82 -14.09
C ALA A 104 -35.42 -12.50 -14.07
N CYS A 105 -35.82 -11.34 -13.56
CA CYS A 105 -37.22 -10.93 -13.54
C CYS A 105 -37.69 -10.56 -14.94
N LYS A 106 -38.82 -11.14 -15.35
CA LYS A 106 -39.51 -10.74 -16.58
C LYS A 106 -40.46 -9.59 -16.24
N ALA A 107 -40.14 -8.46 -16.80
CA ALA A 107 -40.99 -7.27 -16.64
C ALA A 107 -42.27 -7.39 -17.47
#